data_a18e74e462cd4e9f25c536a4b286cf38
#
_entry.id   a18e74e462cd4e9f25c536a4b286cf38
#
_cell.length_a   1.000
_cell.length_b   1.000
_cell.length_c   1.000
_cell.angle_alpha   90.00
_cell.angle_beta   90.00
_cell.angle_gamma   90.00
#
_symmetry.space_group_name_H-M   'P 1'
#
loop_
_entity.id
_entity.type
_entity.pdbx_description
1 polymer ?
#
loop_
_entity_poly.entity_id
_entity_poly.type
_entity_poly.pdbx_seq_one_letter_code
_entity_poly.pdbx_strand_id
1 'polypeptide(L)'
;MIKTQTIKGYELLEMIGEGAYGAVYRARQQAVDRQVAVKIILPEFANRPEFIRRFETEAQLVAQLEHLHIVPLYDYWRDPQGAYLVMRLMKGGSLAQSLERGDAWAPKQVAHLLDQVASALDAAHQHGVVHRDIKPANILLDENRNAFLSDFGIAKQLGDDQAATASDVITGTPAYLTPEQIQSQLLSPQTDIYALGVLLYELLTGQHPIPDASSGDLVAKH
;
A
#
# COMPACT_ATOMS: atom_id res chain seq x y z
N MET A 1 17.48 -17.35 -20.26
CA MET A 1 17.07 -15.99 -20.70
C MET A 1 15.68 -15.74 -20.13
N ILE A 2 15.52 -14.78 -19.23
CA ILE A 2 14.22 -14.36 -18.75
C ILE A 2 13.53 -13.73 -19.96
N LYS A 3 12.38 -14.30 -20.41
CA LYS A 3 11.58 -13.69 -21.46
C LYS A 3 11.09 -12.34 -20.93
N THR A 4 11.68 -11.26 -21.39
CA THR A 4 11.26 -9.91 -21.06
C THR A 4 9.85 -9.72 -21.62
N GLN A 5 8.85 -9.59 -20.76
CA GLN A 5 7.47 -9.35 -21.18
C GLN A 5 7.24 -7.84 -21.30
N THR A 6 6.71 -7.39 -22.43
CA THR A 6 6.31 -5.99 -22.62
C THR A 6 4.79 -5.88 -22.60
N ILE A 7 4.26 -4.97 -21.77
CA ILE A 7 2.82 -4.69 -21.64
C ILE A 7 2.61 -3.19 -21.87
N LYS A 8 1.86 -2.80 -22.90
CA LYS A 8 1.57 -1.39 -23.26
C LYS A 8 2.81 -0.46 -23.25
N GLY A 9 3.98 -0.94 -23.75
CA GLY A 9 5.21 -0.13 -23.78
C GLY A 9 6.00 -0.09 -22.47
N TYR A 10 5.60 -0.88 -21.47
CA TYR A 10 6.34 -1.13 -20.25
C TYR A 10 7.02 -2.50 -20.33
N GLU A 11 8.33 -2.50 -20.37
CA GLU A 11 9.17 -3.69 -20.38
C GLU A 11 9.39 -4.14 -18.95
N LEU A 12 8.80 -5.28 -18.55
CA LEU A 12 8.97 -5.84 -17.20
C LEU A 12 10.38 -6.42 -17.07
N LEU A 13 11.09 -6.02 -16.02
CA LEU A 13 12.49 -6.41 -15.78
C LEU A 13 12.58 -7.48 -14.69
N GLU A 14 12.27 -7.13 -13.45
CA GLU A 14 12.32 -8.03 -12.30
C GLU A 14 11.15 -7.81 -11.37
N MET A 15 10.72 -8.85 -10.68
CA MET A 15 9.73 -8.76 -9.61
C MET A 15 10.40 -8.17 -8.37
N ILE A 16 9.84 -7.11 -7.82
CA ILE A 16 10.34 -6.39 -6.64
C ILE A 16 9.43 -6.54 -5.42
N GLY A 17 8.25 -7.12 -5.61
CA GLY A 17 7.31 -7.41 -4.52
C GLY A 17 6.20 -8.34 -4.99
N GLU A 18 5.66 -9.12 -4.06
CA GLU A 18 4.54 -10.01 -4.27
C GLU A 18 3.55 -9.86 -3.12
N GLY A 19 2.27 -9.97 -3.40
CA GLY A 19 1.20 -9.90 -2.41
C GLY A 19 -0.01 -10.71 -2.83
N ALA A 20 -1.01 -10.77 -1.94
CA ALA A 20 -2.21 -11.59 -2.12
C ALA A 20 -2.97 -11.33 -3.43
N TYR A 21 -2.95 -10.11 -3.92
CA TYR A 21 -3.73 -9.69 -5.10
C TYR A 21 -2.91 -9.62 -6.38
N GLY A 22 -1.59 -9.83 -6.31
CA GLY A 22 -0.71 -9.71 -7.46
C GLY A 22 0.74 -9.42 -7.12
N ALA A 23 1.48 -8.92 -8.10
CA ALA A 23 2.92 -8.68 -7.96
C ALA A 23 3.31 -7.28 -8.46
N VAL A 24 4.42 -6.77 -7.95
CA VAL A 24 5.02 -5.50 -8.36
C VAL A 24 6.33 -5.79 -9.10
N TYR A 25 6.47 -5.20 -10.27
CA TYR A 25 7.65 -5.34 -11.11
C TYR A 25 8.36 -4.02 -11.27
N ARG A 26 9.68 -4.04 -11.23
CA ARG A 26 10.48 -2.99 -11.84
C ARG A 26 10.33 -3.10 -13.34
N ALA A 27 10.03 -2.01 -14.01
CA ALA A 27 9.83 -1.97 -15.44
C ALA A 27 10.50 -0.74 -16.06
N ARG A 28 10.73 -0.79 -17.37
CA ARG A 28 11.21 0.32 -18.17
C ARG A 28 10.10 0.83 -19.06
N GLN A 29 9.72 2.09 -18.90
CA GLN A 29 8.83 2.79 -19.82
C GLN A 29 9.61 3.16 -21.08
N GLN A 30 9.37 2.46 -22.19
CA GLN A 30 10.18 2.56 -23.40
C GLN A 30 10.12 3.95 -24.04
N ALA A 31 8.93 4.60 -24.04
CA ALA A 31 8.72 5.88 -24.73
C ALA A 31 9.63 7.02 -24.21
N VAL A 32 9.98 7.01 -22.91
CA VAL A 32 10.76 8.08 -22.26
C VAL A 32 12.00 7.55 -21.53
N ASP A 33 12.33 6.27 -21.73
CA ASP A 33 13.47 5.59 -21.12
C ASP A 33 13.54 5.76 -19.60
N ARG A 34 12.42 5.58 -18.91
CA ARG A 34 12.29 5.78 -17.46
C ARG A 34 12.01 4.46 -16.75
N GLN A 35 12.65 4.25 -15.59
CA GLN A 35 12.29 3.16 -14.70
C GLN A 35 11.05 3.51 -13.89
N VAL A 36 10.15 2.54 -13.76
CA VAL A 36 8.87 2.64 -13.05
C VAL A 36 8.62 1.36 -12.26
N ALA A 37 7.70 1.43 -11.30
CA ALA A 37 7.10 0.26 -10.68
C ALA A 37 5.75 -0.03 -11.36
N VAL A 38 5.53 -1.29 -11.77
CA VAL A 38 4.27 -1.74 -12.34
C VAL A 38 3.66 -2.78 -11.40
N LYS A 39 2.55 -2.42 -10.75
CA LYS A 39 1.75 -3.36 -9.94
C LYS A 39 0.74 -4.01 -10.86
N ILE A 40 0.76 -5.34 -10.90
CA ILE A 40 -0.15 -6.18 -11.69
C ILE A 40 -1.07 -6.89 -10.72
N ILE A 41 -2.38 -6.64 -10.84
CA ILE A 41 -3.43 -7.31 -10.09
C ILE A 41 -3.93 -8.48 -10.94
N LEU A 42 -3.97 -9.66 -10.32
CA LEU A 42 -4.30 -10.91 -10.99
C LEU A 42 -5.72 -10.91 -11.58
N PRO A 43 -5.96 -11.64 -12.71
CA PRO A 43 -7.24 -11.65 -13.40
C PRO A 43 -8.42 -12.10 -12.53
N GLU A 44 -8.20 -13.05 -11.61
CA GLU A 44 -9.23 -13.54 -10.70
C GLU A 44 -9.79 -12.48 -9.74
N PHE A 45 -9.03 -11.41 -9.49
CA PHE A 45 -9.46 -10.24 -8.73
C PHE A 45 -9.91 -9.12 -9.67
N ALA A 46 -9.11 -8.80 -10.68
CA ALA A 46 -9.34 -7.70 -11.61
C ALA A 46 -10.64 -7.84 -12.45
N ASN A 47 -11.14 -9.07 -12.62
CA ASN A 47 -12.36 -9.35 -13.38
C ASN A 47 -13.62 -9.48 -12.50
N ARG A 48 -13.52 -9.27 -11.18
CA ARG A 48 -14.70 -9.23 -10.31
C ARG A 48 -15.52 -7.97 -10.58
N PRO A 49 -16.87 -8.06 -10.70
CA PRO A 49 -17.70 -6.90 -11.01
C PRO A 49 -17.55 -5.74 -10.03
N GLU A 50 -17.35 -6.03 -8.74
CA GLU A 50 -17.12 -5.05 -7.68
C GLU A 50 -15.81 -4.31 -7.90
N PHE A 51 -14.73 -5.03 -8.25
CA PHE A 51 -13.43 -4.45 -8.54
C PHE A 51 -13.52 -3.53 -9.78
N ILE A 52 -14.16 -3.99 -10.86
CA ILE A 52 -14.30 -3.21 -12.10
C ILE A 52 -14.95 -1.86 -11.83
N ARG A 53 -16.04 -1.84 -11.04
CA ARG A 53 -16.79 -0.61 -10.74
C ARG A 53 -15.97 0.40 -9.93
N ARG A 54 -15.08 -0.07 -9.08
CA ARG A 54 -14.32 0.78 -8.14
C ARG A 54 -12.94 1.17 -8.68
N PHE A 55 -12.28 0.27 -9.40
CA PHE A 55 -10.89 0.44 -9.83
C PHE A 55 -10.65 1.76 -10.57
N GLU A 56 -11.46 2.07 -11.57
CA GLU A 56 -11.29 3.29 -12.38
C GLU A 56 -11.50 4.55 -11.52
N THR A 57 -12.55 4.56 -10.70
CA THR A 57 -12.87 5.70 -9.83
C THR A 57 -11.76 5.94 -8.80
N GLU A 58 -11.30 4.89 -8.12
CA GLU A 58 -10.27 5.01 -7.09
C GLU A 58 -8.90 5.32 -7.68
N ALA A 59 -8.52 4.66 -8.77
CA ALA A 59 -7.28 4.98 -9.47
C ALA A 59 -7.26 6.43 -9.96
N GLN A 60 -8.40 6.95 -10.45
CA GLN A 60 -8.53 8.35 -10.86
C GLN A 60 -8.36 9.30 -9.67
N LEU A 61 -8.97 9.01 -8.52
CA LEU A 61 -8.80 9.81 -7.30
C LEU A 61 -7.34 9.81 -6.84
N VAL A 62 -6.71 8.65 -6.78
CA VAL A 62 -5.29 8.54 -6.38
C VAL A 62 -4.37 9.25 -7.39
N ALA A 63 -4.68 9.18 -8.69
CA ALA A 63 -3.89 9.87 -9.72
C ALA A 63 -3.96 11.41 -9.61
N GLN A 64 -5.00 11.96 -8.96
CA GLN A 64 -5.14 13.39 -8.71
C GLN A 64 -4.45 13.86 -7.42
N LEU A 65 -3.97 12.93 -6.58
CA LEU A 65 -3.24 13.27 -5.36
C LEU A 65 -1.83 13.73 -5.71
N GLU A 66 -1.63 15.03 -5.77
CA GLU A 66 -0.31 15.65 -5.97
C GLU A 66 0.25 16.09 -4.61
N HIS A 67 1.19 15.31 -4.07
CA HIS A 67 1.87 15.61 -2.81
C HIS A 67 3.30 15.07 -2.81
N LEU A 68 4.24 15.78 -2.13
CA LEU A 68 5.65 15.42 -2.09
C LEU A 68 5.91 14.01 -1.53
N HIS A 69 5.07 13.57 -0.61
CA HIS A 69 5.19 12.31 0.12
C HIS A 69 4.11 11.28 -0.24
N ILE A 70 3.49 11.42 -1.42
CA ILE A 70 2.65 10.39 -2.04
C ILE A 70 3.38 9.86 -3.28
N VAL A 71 3.45 8.55 -3.44
CA VAL A 71 4.05 7.94 -4.63
C VAL A 71 3.19 8.29 -5.85
N PRO A 72 3.72 9.02 -6.85
CA PRO A 72 2.94 9.40 -8.03
C PRO A 72 2.48 8.19 -8.81
N LEU A 73 1.19 8.13 -9.13
CA LEU A 73 0.61 7.22 -10.11
C LEU A 73 0.71 7.84 -11.50
N TYR A 74 1.44 7.18 -12.41
CA TYR A 74 1.71 7.70 -13.75
C TYR A 74 0.71 7.25 -14.80
N ASP A 75 0.20 6.01 -14.65
CA ASP A 75 -0.74 5.39 -15.59
C ASP A 75 -1.49 4.25 -14.90
N TYR A 76 -2.69 3.94 -15.38
CA TYR A 76 -3.44 2.77 -14.96
C TYR A 76 -4.37 2.29 -16.07
N TRP A 77 -4.62 1.00 -16.10
CA TRP A 77 -5.59 0.40 -17.02
C TRP A 77 -6.01 -0.98 -16.52
N ARG A 78 -7.02 -1.51 -17.17
CA ARG A 78 -7.50 -2.87 -16.97
C ARG A 78 -7.72 -3.54 -18.32
N ASP A 79 -7.46 -4.84 -18.39
CA ASP A 79 -7.79 -5.73 -19.49
C ASP A 79 -8.18 -7.11 -18.93
N PRO A 80 -8.56 -8.09 -19.76
CA PRO A 80 -8.91 -9.44 -19.30
C PRO A 80 -7.79 -10.18 -18.59
N GLN A 81 -6.53 -9.78 -18.76
CA GLN A 81 -5.35 -10.38 -18.15
C GLN A 81 -5.03 -9.78 -16.77
N GLY A 82 -5.67 -8.67 -16.38
CA GLY A 82 -5.46 -8.08 -15.08
C GLY A 82 -5.77 -6.58 -15.00
N ALA A 83 -5.41 -5.98 -13.86
CA ALA A 83 -5.39 -4.54 -13.70
C ALA A 83 -3.96 -4.09 -13.37
N TYR A 84 -3.59 -2.92 -13.86
CA TYR A 84 -2.23 -2.43 -13.88
C TYR A 84 -2.18 -1.02 -13.32
N LEU A 85 -1.22 -0.78 -12.42
CA LEU A 85 -0.91 0.53 -11.86
C LEU A 85 0.57 0.81 -12.12
N VAL A 86 0.88 1.90 -12.78
CA VAL A 86 2.26 2.33 -13.07
C VAL A 86 2.61 3.50 -12.17
N MET A 87 3.63 3.34 -11.36
CA MET A 87 4.01 4.28 -10.32
C MET A 87 5.49 4.65 -10.41
N ARG A 88 5.86 5.73 -9.72
CA ARG A 88 7.26 6.05 -9.49
C ARG A 88 7.96 4.87 -8.80
N LEU A 89 9.12 4.46 -9.34
CA LEU A 89 9.98 3.48 -8.69
C LEU A 89 10.71 4.15 -7.52
N MET A 90 10.50 3.62 -6.31
CA MET A 90 11.19 4.05 -5.10
C MET A 90 12.39 3.15 -4.86
N LYS A 91 13.60 3.74 -4.82
CA LYS A 91 14.85 2.97 -4.80
C LYS A 91 15.34 2.59 -3.40
N GLY A 92 14.82 3.20 -2.36
CA GLY A 92 15.15 2.88 -0.97
C GLY A 92 14.42 1.64 -0.43
N GLY A 93 13.47 1.08 -1.19
CA GLY A 93 12.62 -0.03 -0.77
C GLY A 93 11.49 0.42 0.14
N SER A 94 10.91 -0.51 0.92
CA SER A 94 9.87 -0.20 1.90
C SER A 94 10.44 -0.04 3.32
N LEU A 95 9.69 0.63 4.18
CA LEU A 95 10.01 0.71 5.61
C LEU A 95 10.04 -0.70 6.24
N ALA A 96 9.15 -1.63 5.79
CA ALA A 96 9.20 -3.02 6.24
C ALA A 96 10.55 -3.67 5.96
N GLN A 97 11.06 -3.54 4.74
CA GLN A 97 12.38 -4.05 4.38
C GLN A 97 13.51 -3.40 5.20
N SER A 98 13.38 -2.11 5.53
CA SER A 98 14.33 -1.42 6.42
C SER A 98 14.32 -2.02 7.83
N LEU A 99 13.14 -2.28 8.39
CA LEU A 99 12.98 -2.90 9.70
C LEU A 99 13.50 -4.36 9.72
N GLU A 100 13.18 -5.14 8.68
CA GLU A 100 13.68 -6.53 8.52
C GLU A 100 15.21 -6.61 8.44
N ARG A 101 15.86 -5.62 7.83
CA ARG A 101 17.33 -5.52 7.82
C ARG A 101 17.92 -5.13 9.17
N GLY A 102 17.08 -4.76 10.13
CA GLY A 102 17.51 -4.26 11.43
C GLY A 102 18.04 -2.83 11.39
N ASP A 103 17.64 -2.03 10.39
CA ASP A 103 18.04 -0.63 10.32
C ASP A 103 17.51 0.13 11.53
N ALA A 104 18.42 0.78 12.26
CA ALA A 104 18.04 1.62 13.40
C ALA A 104 17.35 2.91 12.93
N TRP A 105 16.28 3.27 13.60
CA TRP A 105 15.55 4.52 13.40
C TRP A 105 15.67 5.37 14.68
N ALA A 106 16.55 6.38 14.64
CA ALA A 106 16.67 7.31 15.77
C ALA A 106 15.37 8.12 15.95
N PRO A 107 14.99 8.52 17.16
CA PRO A 107 13.73 9.26 17.42
C PRO A 107 13.52 10.47 16.50
N LYS A 108 14.58 11.20 16.15
CA LYS A 108 14.52 12.32 15.21
C LYS A 108 14.15 11.88 13.79
N GLN A 109 14.64 10.72 13.35
CA GLN A 109 14.31 10.17 12.04
C GLN A 109 12.85 9.65 12.02
N VAL A 110 12.39 9.04 13.12
CA VAL A 110 11.00 8.63 13.30
C VAL A 110 10.08 9.85 13.24
N ALA A 111 10.40 10.93 13.96
CA ALA A 111 9.61 12.16 13.92
C ALA A 111 9.52 12.73 12.48
N HIS A 112 10.65 12.77 11.76
CA HIS A 112 10.67 13.24 10.37
C HIS A 112 9.85 12.36 9.42
N LEU A 113 9.94 11.04 9.57
CA LEU A 113 9.11 10.09 8.81
C LEU A 113 7.62 10.32 9.08
N LEU A 114 7.25 10.50 10.35
CA LEU A 114 5.86 10.76 10.73
C LEU A 114 5.32 12.06 10.17
N ASP A 115 6.11 13.15 10.19
CA ASP A 115 5.72 14.42 9.59
C ASP A 115 5.41 14.26 8.10
N GLN A 116 6.24 13.50 7.38
CA GLN A 116 6.08 13.23 5.96
C GLN A 116 4.82 12.40 5.67
N VAL A 117 4.60 11.31 6.43
CA VAL A 117 3.44 10.43 6.27
C VAL A 117 2.15 11.14 6.69
N ALA A 118 2.16 11.86 7.81
CA ALA A 118 1.00 12.61 8.28
C ALA A 118 0.59 13.71 7.29
N SER A 119 1.56 14.43 6.72
CA SER A 119 1.31 15.43 5.68
C SER A 119 0.69 14.81 4.42
N ALA A 120 1.15 13.61 4.02
CA ALA A 120 0.58 12.86 2.90
C ALA A 120 -0.87 12.41 3.17
N LEU A 121 -1.14 11.93 4.40
CA LEU A 121 -2.49 11.55 4.83
C LEU A 121 -3.44 12.74 4.87
N ASP A 122 -2.99 13.87 5.42
CA ASP A 122 -3.80 15.09 5.47
C ASP A 122 -4.21 15.53 4.06
N ALA A 123 -3.27 15.54 3.10
CA ALA A 123 -3.56 15.85 1.72
C ALA A 123 -4.58 14.88 1.10
N ALA A 124 -4.46 13.57 1.36
CA ALA A 124 -5.41 12.57 0.87
C ALA A 124 -6.80 12.75 1.49
N HIS A 125 -6.87 12.97 2.81
CA HIS A 125 -8.12 13.16 3.54
C HIS A 125 -8.87 14.43 3.09
N GLN A 126 -8.17 15.51 2.77
CA GLN A 126 -8.76 16.74 2.21
C GLN A 126 -9.42 16.49 0.84
N HIS A 127 -8.97 15.47 0.09
CA HIS A 127 -9.58 15.03 -1.16
C HIS A 127 -10.60 13.89 -0.96
N GLY A 128 -10.98 13.59 0.29
CA GLY A 128 -11.93 12.52 0.61
C GLY A 128 -11.40 11.11 0.44
N VAL A 129 -10.07 10.95 0.33
CA VAL A 129 -9.41 9.64 0.17
C VAL A 129 -8.87 9.18 1.51
N VAL A 130 -9.37 8.04 2.03
CA VAL A 130 -8.84 7.34 3.20
C VAL A 130 -7.92 6.23 2.71
N HIS A 131 -6.73 6.07 3.30
CA HIS A 131 -5.73 5.11 2.84
C HIS A 131 -6.08 3.65 3.18
N ARG A 132 -6.57 3.39 4.41
CA ARG A 132 -7.11 2.10 4.89
C ARG A 132 -6.10 0.96 5.04
N ASP A 133 -4.82 1.17 4.73
CA ASP A 133 -3.77 0.15 4.82
C ASP A 133 -2.42 0.73 5.22
N ILE A 134 -2.40 1.56 6.27
CA ILE A 134 -1.16 2.12 6.81
C ILE A 134 -0.39 1.02 7.52
N LYS A 135 0.80 0.71 6.99
CA LYS A 135 1.74 -0.29 7.52
C LYS A 135 3.14 -0.07 6.93
N PRO A 136 4.21 -0.62 7.52
CA PRO A 136 5.58 -0.44 7.01
C PRO A 136 5.78 -0.83 5.54
N ALA A 137 5.06 -1.83 5.05
CA ALA A 137 5.17 -2.28 3.66
C ALA A 137 4.68 -1.24 2.64
N ASN A 138 3.74 -0.36 3.02
CA ASN A 138 3.14 0.66 2.17
C ASN A 138 3.76 2.05 2.34
N ILE A 139 4.80 2.16 3.17
CA ILE A 139 5.65 3.35 3.29
C ILE A 139 6.94 3.05 2.55
N LEU A 140 7.11 3.66 1.38
CA LEU A 140 8.30 3.49 0.56
C LEU A 140 9.32 4.59 0.87
N LEU A 141 10.58 4.28 0.67
CA LEU A 141 11.69 5.18 0.96
C LEU A 141 12.40 5.58 -0.34
N ASP A 142 12.86 6.81 -0.41
CA ASP A 142 13.84 7.22 -1.42
C ASP A 142 15.29 6.91 -0.98
N GLU A 143 16.25 7.28 -1.81
CA GLU A 143 17.68 7.08 -1.54
C GLU A 143 18.18 7.89 -0.32
N ASN A 144 17.44 8.92 0.10
CA ASN A 144 17.74 9.77 1.26
C ASN A 144 16.92 9.38 2.51
N ARG A 145 16.18 8.26 2.46
CA ARG A 145 15.26 7.79 3.52
C ARG A 145 14.07 8.73 3.75
N ASN A 146 13.70 9.57 2.79
CA ASN A 146 12.40 10.24 2.84
C ASN A 146 11.28 9.25 2.61
N ALA A 147 10.20 9.40 3.36
CA ALA A 147 9.04 8.49 3.29
C ALA A 147 8.03 8.95 2.24
N PHE A 148 7.42 7.98 1.57
CA PHE A 148 6.36 8.17 0.58
C PHE A 148 5.27 7.16 0.81
N LEU A 149 4.02 7.63 0.89
CA LEU A 149 2.84 6.77 0.95
C LEU A 149 2.54 6.13 -0.40
N SER A 150 2.31 4.82 -0.40
CA SER A 150 1.95 4.03 -1.58
C SER A 150 0.77 3.11 -1.28
N ASP A 151 0.20 2.53 -2.33
CA ASP A 151 -0.83 1.48 -2.19
C ASP A 151 -2.09 1.93 -1.42
N PHE A 152 -2.62 3.12 -1.76
CA PHE A 152 -3.97 3.51 -1.37
C PHE A 152 -4.95 2.39 -1.74
N GLY A 153 -5.67 1.85 -0.81
CA GLY A 153 -6.42 0.59 -0.77
C GLY A 153 -7.25 0.14 -1.98
N ILE A 154 -6.89 0.53 -3.21
CA ILE A 154 -7.58 0.22 -4.48
C ILE A 154 -7.91 -1.29 -4.62
N ALA A 155 -7.03 -2.17 -4.12
CA ALA A 155 -7.21 -3.61 -4.22
C ALA A 155 -7.94 -4.23 -3.00
N LYS A 156 -7.96 -3.56 -1.85
CA LYS A 156 -8.51 -4.13 -0.59
C LYS A 156 -10.02 -4.05 -0.47
N GLN A 157 -10.69 -3.17 -1.17
CA GLN A 157 -12.14 -3.00 -1.08
C GLN A 157 -12.95 -4.16 -1.69
N LEU A 158 -12.28 -5.20 -2.16
CA LEU A 158 -12.91 -6.40 -2.73
C LEU A 158 -13.66 -7.26 -1.71
N GLY A 159 -13.43 -7.02 -0.40
CA GLY A 159 -14.05 -7.77 0.69
C GLY A 159 -15.12 -7.00 1.48
N ASP A 160 -15.27 -5.69 1.29
CA ASP A 160 -16.00 -4.83 2.26
C ASP A 160 -17.52 -4.77 2.09
N ASP A 161 -18.12 -5.32 1.01
CA ASP A 161 -19.58 -5.27 0.82
C ASP A 161 -20.35 -6.51 1.29
N GLN A 162 -19.67 -7.61 1.63
CA GLN A 162 -20.32 -8.75 2.31
C GLN A 162 -19.29 -9.47 3.17
N ALA A 163 -19.43 -9.32 4.48
CA ALA A 163 -18.78 -10.13 5.52
C ALA A 163 -17.40 -10.67 5.06
N ALA A 164 -16.34 -9.92 5.32
CA ALA A 164 -14.99 -10.47 5.26
C ALA A 164 -15.03 -11.82 5.99
N THR A 165 -15.07 -12.92 5.24
CA THR A 165 -14.95 -14.22 5.86
C THR A 165 -13.61 -14.23 6.57
N ALA A 166 -13.52 -14.86 7.72
CA ALA A 166 -12.29 -14.92 8.53
C ALA A 166 -11.05 -15.35 7.72
N SER A 167 -11.24 -15.93 6.52
CA SER A 167 -10.21 -16.28 5.55
C SER A 167 -9.64 -15.11 4.74
N ASP A 168 -10.40 -14.04 4.47
CA ASP A 168 -9.93 -12.88 3.70
C ASP A 168 -9.13 -11.90 4.59
N VAL A 169 -9.40 -11.88 5.89
CA VAL A 169 -8.64 -11.13 6.92
C VAL A 169 -7.23 -11.70 7.09
N ILE A 170 -7.01 -13.00 6.77
CA ILE A 170 -5.74 -13.72 7.00
C ILE A 170 -4.67 -13.39 5.94
N THR A 171 -5.01 -12.76 4.81
CA THR A 171 -4.06 -12.54 3.71
C THR A 171 -3.25 -11.23 3.82
N GLY A 172 -3.49 -10.39 4.83
CA GLY A 172 -2.68 -9.22 5.19
C GLY A 172 -2.02 -9.41 6.56
N THR A 173 -1.07 -8.56 6.93
CA THR A 173 -0.50 -8.54 8.28
C THR A 173 -1.60 -8.06 9.25
N PRO A 174 -2.24 -8.92 10.04
CA PRO A 174 -3.39 -8.55 10.87
C PRO A 174 -3.06 -7.48 11.93
N ALA A 175 -1.78 -7.35 12.21
CA ALA A 175 -1.23 -6.51 13.26
C ALA A 175 -1.57 -5.01 13.16
N TYR A 176 -1.84 -4.48 11.96
CA TYR A 176 -2.15 -3.07 11.73
C TYR A 176 -3.64 -2.81 11.48
N LEU A 177 -4.50 -3.84 11.60
CA LEU A 177 -5.95 -3.65 11.46
C LEU A 177 -6.48 -2.82 12.62
N THR A 178 -7.35 -1.87 12.28
CA THR A 178 -8.01 -1.03 13.28
C THR A 178 -9.27 -1.71 13.82
N PRO A 179 -9.78 -1.31 15.00
CA PRO A 179 -10.99 -1.89 15.57
C PRO A 179 -12.19 -1.86 14.62
N GLU A 180 -12.38 -0.71 13.92
CA GLU A 180 -13.48 -0.55 12.96
C GLU A 180 -13.30 -1.45 11.72
N GLN A 181 -12.06 -1.73 11.28
CA GLN A 181 -11.81 -2.69 10.21
C GLN A 181 -12.15 -4.12 10.62
N ILE A 182 -11.78 -4.51 11.86
CA ILE A 182 -12.10 -5.83 12.43
C ILE A 182 -13.62 -6.00 12.57
N GLN A 183 -14.32 -4.93 12.94
CA GLN A 183 -15.77 -4.93 13.16
C GLN A 183 -16.57 -4.63 11.87
N SER A 184 -15.92 -4.49 10.71
CA SER A 184 -16.56 -4.14 9.44
C SER A 184 -17.42 -2.87 9.53
N GLN A 185 -16.93 -1.87 10.28
CA GLN A 185 -17.56 -0.56 10.42
C GLN A 185 -17.12 0.40 9.33
N LEU A 186 -17.76 1.57 9.26
CA LEU A 186 -17.37 2.62 8.32
C LEU A 186 -15.97 3.14 8.62
N LEU A 187 -15.11 3.10 7.61
CA LEU A 187 -13.76 3.60 7.70
C LEU A 187 -13.72 5.12 7.46
N SER A 188 -12.85 5.79 8.17
CA SER A 188 -12.73 7.24 8.19
C SER A 188 -11.26 7.65 8.28
N PRO A 189 -10.91 8.94 8.19
CA PRO A 189 -9.54 9.43 8.43
C PRO A 189 -8.93 8.93 9.74
N GLN A 190 -9.75 8.71 10.78
CA GLN A 190 -9.31 8.20 12.08
C GLN A 190 -8.71 6.78 11.98
N THR A 191 -9.18 5.98 11.05
CA THR A 191 -8.61 4.66 10.73
C THR A 191 -7.12 4.76 10.40
N ASP A 192 -6.75 5.69 9.53
CA ASP A 192 -5.35 5.90 9.16
C ASP A 192 -4.52 6.45 10.33
N ILE A 193 -5.09 7.35 11.13
CA ILE A 193 -4.42 7.93 12.31
C ILE A 193 -4.14 6.86 13.38
N TYR A 194 -5.09 5.94 13.61
CA TYR A 194 -4.88 4.81 14.52
C TYR A 194 -3.72 3.93 14.06
N ALA A 195 -3.73 3.52 12.78
CA ALA A 195 -2.67 2.68 12.21
C ALA A 195 -1.30 3.39 12.22
N LEU A 196 -1.28 4.73 12.02
CA LEU A 196 -0.06 5.53 12.16
C LEU A 196 0.45 5.54 13.61
N GLY A 197 -0.44 5.55 14.62
CA GLY A 197 -0.09 5.42 16.04
C GLY A 197 0.55 4.07 16.36
N VAL A 198 0.00 2.98 15.83
CA VAL A 198 0.57 1.62 15.94
C VAL A 198 1.99 1.58 15.35
N LEU A 199 2.16 2.15 14.15
CA LEU A 199 3.47 2.24 13.50
C LEU A 199 4.48 3.06 14.31
N LEU A 200 4.07 4.19 14.88
CA LEU A 200 4.91 5.02 15.75
C LEU A 200 5.42 4.22 16.95
N TYR A 201 4.52 3.50 17.61
CA TYR A 201 4.89 2.66 18.75
C TYR A 201 5.96 1.63 18.36
N GLU A 202 5.73 0.92 17.25
CA GLU A 202 6.67 -0.09 16.74
C GLU A 202 8.06 0.52 16.41
N LEU A 203 8.10 1.66 15.73
CA LEU A 203 9.34 2.34 15.36
C LEU A 203 10.15 2.82 16.58
N LEU A 204 9.48 3.21 17.67
CA LEU A 204 10.14 3.72 18.87
C LEU A 204 10.56 2.61 19.84
N THR A 205 9.81 1.51 19.89
CA THR A 205 10.05 0.42 20.86
C THR A 205 10.72 -0.81 20.24
N GLY A 206 10.69 -0.93 18.91
CA GLY A 206 11.10 -2.14 18.20
C GLY A 206 10.15 -3.32 18.38
N GLN A 207 8.95 -3.09 18.95
CA GLN A 207 7.97 -4.12 19.24
C GLN A 207 6.58 -3.64 18.78
N HIS A 208 5.80 -4.56 18.21
CA HIS A 208 4.41 -4.26 17.89
C HIS A 208 3.59 -4.12 19.20
N PRO A 209 2.68 -3.12 19.33
CA PRO A 209 1.91 -2.89 20.56
C PRO A 209 0.98 -4.07 20.92
N ILE A 210 0.62 -4.89 19.93
CA ILE A 210 -0.23 -6.07 20.08
C ILE A 210 0.57 -7.28 19.60
N PRO A 211 1.46 -7.86 20.43
CA PRO A 211 2.20 -9.05 20.08
C PRO A 211 1.25 -10.26 20.03
N ASP A 212 1.52 -11.20 19.12
CA ASP A 212 0.84 -12.50 19.00
C ASP A 212 -0.67 -12.45 18.78
N ALA A 213 -1.15 -11.48 18.02
CA ALA A 213 -2.56 -11.41 17.67
C ALA A 213 -2.91 -12.54 16.68
N SER A 214 -3.29 -13.73 17.20
CA SER A 214 -4.11 -14.65 16.43
C SER A 214 -5.43 -13.94 16.08
N SER A 215 -6.01 -14.23 14.91
CA SER A 215 -7.21 -13.54 14.40
C SER A 215 -8.38 -13.49 15.40
N GLY A 216 -8.43 -14.41 16.39
CA GLY A 216 -9.46 -14.44 17.45
C GLY A 216 -9.17 -13.53 18.64
N ASP A 217 -7.89 -13.23 18.91
CA ASP A 217 -7.48 -12.39 20.05
C ASP A 217 -7.46 -10.90 19.72
N LEU A 218 -7.42 -10.53 18.43
CA LEU A 218 -7.39 -9.14 17.97
C LEU A 218 -8.63 -8.36 18.42
N VAL A 219 -9.82 -8.98 18.32
CA VAL A 219 -11.08 -8.33 18.73
C VAL A 219 -11.14 -8.04 20.25
N ALA A 220 -10.43 -8.82 21.05
CA ALA A 220 -10.44 -8.68 22.51
C ALA A 220 -9.35 -7.73 23.04
N LYS A 221 -8.33 -7.41 22.23
CA LYS A 221 -7.15 -6.60 22.63
C LYS A 221 -7.18 -5.16 22.09
N HIS A 222 -8.09 -4.86 21.15
CA HIS A 222 -8.39 -3.52 20.66
C HIS A 222 -9.63 -2.94 21.38
#